data_8c6a9425edfa9186f6ea6b8f178ef6a7
#
_entry.id   8c6a9425edfa9186f6ea6b8f178ef6a7
#
_cell.length_a   1.000
_cell.length_b   1.000
_cell.length_c   1.000
_cell.angle_alpha   90.00
_cell.angle_beta   90.00
_cell.angle_gamma   90.00
#
_symmetry.space_group_name_H-M   'P 1'
#
loop_
_entity.id
_entity.type
_entity.pdbx_description
1 polymer ?
#
loop_
_entity_poly.entity_id
_entity_poly.type
_entity_poly.pdbx_seq_one_letter_code
_entity_poly.pdbx_strand_id
1 'polypeptide(L)'
;MSLFVDSSVWFAAAARRDRDNERAKGILRTTPSVEQVTTDHVLVETWLLLNSRYSRDVADHFWQQLQQAGVRIELVTAADLRAAWAIGVTFPEQAFSIVDRTSFAVMERLGIVRVASFDNDFSIYRYGARSDRSFEVIRSGHSGLFQLFHRAILNQHQITCLYKGHHREFCPHILGHTGGREVALVYQFGGGSSRKLPTKGEWRCIYLSEIEDQKSKGGVGTLAVVIARASVAWPLSMWM
;
A
#
# COMPACT_ATOMS: atom_id res chain seq x y z
N MET A 1 -0.85 14.73 2.89
CA MET A 1 -2.27 14.22 2.99
C MET A 1 -2.29 13.07 3.98
N SER A 2 -3.05 13.20 5.06
CA SER A 2 -2.99 12.28 6.20
C SER A 2 -3.45 10.86 5.83
N LEU A 3 -2.75 9.87 6.40
CA LEU A 3 -3.06 8.45 6.31
C LEU A 3 -3.36 7.93 7.72
N PHE A 4 -4.57 7.48 7.96
CA PHE A 4 -4.87 6.75 9.18
C PHE A 4 -4.25 5.35 9.12
N VAL A 5 -3.65 4.88 10.20
CA VAL A 5 -3.01 3.56 10.25
C VAL A 5 -3.66 2.74 11.37
N ASP A 6 -4.26 1.65 10.97
CA ASP A 6 -4.98 0.73 11.81
C ASP A 6 -4.08 -0.28 12.53
N SER A 7 -4.60 -0.91 13.58
CA SER A 7 -3.91 -1.92 14.40
C SER A 7 -3.41 -3.12 13.59
N SER A 8 -4.14 -3.57 12.58
CA SER A 8 -3.75 -4.68 11.71
C SER A 8 -2.44 -4.40 10.95
N VAL A 9 -2.23 -3.15 10.51
CA VAL A 9 -1.00 -2.73 9.82
C VAL A 9 0.15 -2.54 10.80
N TRP A 10 -0.09 -1.89 11.95
CA TRP A 10 0.93 -1.75 12.99
C TRP A 10 1.40 -3.08 13.52
N PHE A 11 0.45 -3.98 13.83
CA PHE A 11 0.76 -5.33 14.29
C PHE A 11 1.62 -6.08 13.27
N ALA A 12 1.19 -6.13 12.01
CA ALA A 12 1.93 -6.82 10.96
C ALA A 12 3.33 -6.22 10.76
N ALA A 13 3.49 -4.89 10.82
CA ALA A 13 4.78 -4.23 10.66
C ALA A 13 5.76 -4.58 11.79
N ALA A 14 5.26 -4.69 13.04
CA ALA A 14 6.07 -5.03 14.21
C ALA A 14 6.38 -6.54 14.30
N ALA A 15 5.48 -7.39 13.83
CA ALA A 15 5.56 -8.84 13.92
C ALA A 15 6.37 -9.42 12.74
N ARG A 16 7.68 -9.65 12.92
CA ARG A 16 8.58 -10.11 11.84
C ARG A 16 8.16 -11.39 11.12
N ARG A 17 7.38 -12.26 11.78
CA ARG A 17 6.91 -13.54 11.22
C ARG A 17 5.48 -13.44 10.67
N ASP A 18 4.86 -12.28 10.70
CA ASP A 18 3.55 -12.08 10.13
C ASP A 18 3.62 -12.15 8.60
N ARG A 19 2.63 -12.80 7.97
CA ARG A 19 2.54 -12.96 6.52
C ARG A 19 2.47 -11.62 5.79
N ASP A 20 1.92 -10.60 6.43
CA ASP A 20 1.72 -9.27 5.87
C ASP A 20 2.83 -8.27 6.30
N ASN A 21 3.90 -8.74 6.99
CA ASN A 21 4.95 -7.87 7.52
C ASN A 21 5.58 -6.95 6.48
N GLU A 22 6.01 -7.50 5.34
CA GLU A 22 6.64 -6.67 4.28
C GLU A 22 5.62 -5.76 3.57
N ARG A 23 4.37 -6.18 3.45
CA ARG A 23 3.29 -5.33 2.94
C ARG A 23 3.04 -4.14 3.85
N ALA A 24 2.90 -4.38 5.15
CA ALA A 24 2.71 -3.34 6.17
C ALA A 24 3.86 -2.32 6.15
N LYS A 25 5.11 -2.80 6.18
CA LYS A 25 6.30 -1.95 6.07
C LYS A 25 6.32 -1.16 4.75
N GLY A 26 5.90 -1.79 3.64
CA GLY A 26 5.76 -1.13 2.35
C GLY A 26 4.79 0.06 2.42
N ILE A 27 3.61 -0.12 3.02
CA ILE A 27 2.62 0.94 3.22
C ILE A 27 3.23 2.10 4.05
N LEU A 28 3.82 1.78 5.19
CA LEU A 28 4.38 2.78 6.11
C LEU A 28 5.53 3.59 5.48
N ARG A 29 6.34 2.97 4.61
CA ARG A 29 7.42 3.68 3.89
C ARG A 29 6.93 4.64 2.81
N THR A 30 5.72 4.44 2.26
CA THR A 30 5.18 5.28 1.19
C THR A 30 4.59 6.59 1.67
N THR A 31 4.33 6.72 2.98
CA THR A 31 3.77 7.93 3.60
C THR A 31 4.73 8.42 4.68
N PRO A 32 5.16 9.69 4.64
CA PRO A 32 5.99 10.24 5.71
C PRO A 32 5.33 10.04 7.09
N SER A 33 6.11 9.70 8.10
CA SER A 33 5.58 9.39 9.44
C SER A 33 4.78 10.56 10.03
N VAL A 34 5.16 11.79 9.74
CA VAL A 34 4.44 13.02 10.16
C VAL A 34 3.05 13.16 9.55
N GLU A 35 2.77 12.45 8.46
CA GLU A 35 1.44 12.38 7.84
C GLU A 35 0.64 11.14 8.31
N GLN A 36 1.28 10.22 9.03
CA GLN A 36 0.62 9.04 9.59
C GLN A 36 -0.11 9.44 10.88
N VAL A 37 -1.36 9.00 10.98
CA VAL A 37 -2.22 9.25 12.13
C VAL A 37 -2.73 7.92 12.66
N THR A 38 -2.75 7.75 13.95
CA THR A 38 -3.38 6.62 14.64
C THR A 38 -4.09 7.13 15.90
N THR A 39 -4.85 6.28 16.58
CA THR A 39 -5.45 6.67 17.87
C THR A 39 -4.74 5.98 19.04
N ASP A 40 -4.94 6.52 20.23
CA ASP A 40 -4.58 5.89 21.51
C ASP A 40 -5.24 4.50 21.66
N HIS A 41 -6.48 4.33 21.20
CA HIS A 41 -7.17 3.04 21.22
C HIS A 41 -6.47 2.02 20.31
N VAL A 42 -6.11 2.40 19.10
CA VAL A 42 -5.35 1.55 18.17
C VAL A 42 -3.97 1.21 18.75
N LEU A 43 -3.29 2.17 19.38
CA LEU A 43 -2.01 1.93 20.05
C LEU A 43 -2.15 0.86 21.14
N VAL A 44 -3.14 1.01 22.01
CA VAL A 44 -3.39 0.07 23.13
C VAL A 44 -3.74 -1.32 22.57
N GLU A 45 -4.63 -1.40 21.59
CA GLU A 45 -4.99 -2.67 20.96
C GLU A 45 -3.77 -3.36 20.33
N THR A 46 -2.97 -2.62 19.57
CA THR A 46 -1.76 -3.16 18.94
C THR A 46 -0.77 -3.67 20.00
N TRP A 47 -0.56 -2.89 21.06
CA TRP A 47 0.31 -3.27 22.17
C TRP A 47 -0.17 -4.57 22.84
N LEU A 48 -1.47 -4.68 23.14
CA LEU A 48 -2.09 -5.87 23.73
C LEU A 48 -1.95 -7.10 22.83
N LEU A 49 -2.16 -6.95 21.54
CA LEU A 49 -1.99 -8.02 20.56
C LEU A 49 -0.54 -8.50 20.47
N LEU A 50 0.43 -7.59 20.42
CA LEU A 50 1.85 -7.92 20.40
C LEU A 50 2.29 -8.60 21.69
N ASN A 51 1.88 -8.08 22.85
CA ASN A 51 2.17 -8.67 24.14
C ASN A 51 1.60 -10.09 24.29
N SER A 52 0.37 -10.31 23.84
CA SER A 52 -0.30 -11.61 23.95
C SER A 52 0.27 -12.66 22.99
N ARG A 53 0.64 -12.27 21.77
CA ARG A 53 1.08 -13.21 20.72
C ARG A 53 2.60 -13.41 20.66
N TYR A 54 3.37 -12.48 21.19
CA TYR A 54 4.84 -12.53 21.19
C TYR A 54 5.41 -12.34 22.60
N SER A 55 5.63 -11.08 23.03
CA SER A 55 6.13 -10.75 24.35
C SER A 55 5.95 -9.26 24.65
N ARG A 56 6.07 -8.92 25.94
CA ARG A 56 6.09 -7.53 26.40
C ARG A 56 7.21 -6.71 25.72
N ASP A 57 8.39 -7.30 25.57
CA ASP A 57 9.54 -6.60 24.96
C ASP A 57 9.25 -6.18 23.52
N VAL A 58 8.56 -7.03 22.75
CA VAL A 58 8.13 -6.71 21.37
C VAL A 58 7.10 -5.57 21.38
N ALA A 59 6.14 -5.61 22.30
CA ALA A 59 5.11 -4.59 22.43
C ALA A 59 5.69 -3.23 22.88
N ASP A 60 6.59 -3.23 23.85
CA ASP A 60 7.25 -2.02 24.34
C ASP A 60 8.20 -1.43 23.28
N HIS A 61 8.88 -2.26 22.51
CA HIS A 61 9.71 -1.84 21.38
C HIS A 61 8.88 -1.17 20.27
N PHE A 62 7.74 -1.74 19.93
CA PHE A 62 6.78 -1.12 18.98
C PHE A 62 6.38 0.27 19.46
N TRP A 63 5.98 0.42 20.71
CA TRP A 63 5.56 1.71 21.27
C TRP A 63 6.69 2.74 21.24
N GLN A 64 7.89 2.34 21.64
CA GLN A 64 9.07 3.20 21.57
C GLN A 64 9.36 3.68 20.15
N GLN A 65 9.31 2.78 19.18
CA GLN A 65 9.52 3.14 17.77
C GLN A 65 8.46 4.11 17.25
N LEU A 66 7.19 3.92 17.62
CA LEU A 66 6.10 4.80 17.22
C LEU A 66 6.31 6.23 17.73
N GLN A 67 6.74 6.38 19.00
CA GLN A 67 7.07 7.68 19.59
C GLN A 67 8.25 8.36 18.87
N GLN A 68 9.31 7.60 18.56
CA GLN A 68 10.50 8.13 17.88
C GLN A 68 10.24 8.52 16.42
N ALA A 69 9.31 7.84 15.76
CA ALA A 69 8.98 8.10 14.36
C ALA A 69 8.20 9.41 14.14
N GLY A 70 7.65 10.02 15.19
CA GLY A 70 6.85 11.25 15.09
C GLY A 70 5.47 11.03 14.46
N VAL A 71 4.94 9.81 14.56
CA VAL A 71 3.56 9.50 14.17
C VAL A 71 2.58 10.24 15.07
N ARG A 72 1.56 10.85 14.50
CA ARG A 72 0.54 11.57 15.25
C ARG A 72 -0.41 10.58 15.92
N ILE A 73 -0.41 10.56 17.26
CA ILE A 73 -1.37 9.81 18.06
C ILE A 73 -2.50 10.77 18.45
N GLU A 74 -3.69 10.52 17.91
CA GLU A 74 -4.90 11.31 18.19
C GLU A 74 -5.66 10.69 19.36
N LEU A 75 -6.04 11.50 20.33
CA LEU A 75 -6.80 11.03 21.48
C LEU A 75 -8.28 10.83 21.09
N VAL A 76 -8.83 9.70 21.49
CA VAL A 76 -10.27 9.43 21.38
C VAL A 76 -11.00 10.24 22.44
N THR A 77 -11.87 11.14 21.98
CA THR A 77 -12.64 12.02 22.85
C THR A 77 -13.94 11.39 23.31
N ALA A 78 -14.57 11.97 24.34
CA ALA A 78 -15.92 11.57 24.75
C ALA A 78 -16.98 11.73 23.63
N ALA A 79 -16.76 12.66 22.70
CA ALA A 79 -17.62 12.83 21.53
C ALA A 79 -17.42 11.66 20.54
N ASP A 80 -16.18 11.23 20.29
CA ASP A 80 -15.88 10.09 19.44
C ASP A 80 -16.46 8.79 20.02
N LEU A 81 -16.43 8.60 21.34
CA LEU A 81 -17.05 7.44 21.99
C LEU A 81 -18.58 7.43 21.82
N ARG A 82 -19.24 8.58 21.88
CA ARG A 82 -20.68 8.67 21.60
C ARG A 82 -20.99 8.36 20.14
N ALA A 83 -20.19 8.87 19.21
CA ALA A 83 -20.31 8.56 17.78
C ALA A 83 -20.08 7.06 17.52
N ALA A 84 -19.06 6.46 18.13
CA ALA A 84 -18.78 5.03 18.05
C ALA A 84 -19.94 4.16 18.56
N TRP A 85 -20.61 4.60 19.63
CA TRP A 85 -21.83 3.93 20.10
C TRP A 85 -22.96 4.03 19.07
N ALA A 86 -23.20 5.23 18.51
CA ALA A 86 -24.21 5.43 17.48
C ALA A 86 -23.94 4.58 16.22
N ILE A 87 -22.67 4.43 15.81
CA ILE A 87 -22.26 3.54 14.72
C ILE A 87 -22.71 2.10 15.03
N GLY A 88 -22.43 1.59 16.23
CA GLY A 88 -22.84 0.24 16.62
C GLY A 88 -24.36 0.03 16.61
N VAL A 89 -25.14 1.07 16.93
CA VAL A 89 -26.61 1.03 16.86
C VAL A 89 -27.09 1.07 15.40
N THR A 90 -26.41 1.82 14.54
CA THR A 90 -26.78 1.98 13.12
C THR A 90 -26.45 0.74 12.28
N PHE A 91 -25.40 0.01 12.64
CA PHE A 91 -24.92 -1.18 11.93
C PHE A 91 -24.93 -2.41 12.85
N PRO A 92 -26.10 -2.84 13.37
CA PRO A 92 -26.17 -3.93 14.34
C PRO A 92 -25.73 -5.29 13.81
N GLU A 93 -25.80 -5.48 12.48
CA GLU A 93 -25.37 -6.70 11.78
C GLU A 93 -23.85 -6.78 11.55
N GLN A 94 -23.14 -5.66 11.77
CA GLN A 94 -21.68 -5.61 11.59
C GLN A 94 -20.96 -5.83 12.93
N ALA A 95 -19.98 -6.73 12.91
CA ALA A 95 -19.18 -7.05 14.10
C ALA A 95 -18.04 -6.06 14.35
N PHE A 96 -18.22 -4.77 14.00
CA PHE A 96 -17.21 -3.73 14.23
C PHE A 96 -16.80 -3.68 15.70
N SER A 97 -15.52 -3.81 15.98
CA SER A 97 -14.96 -3.65 17.32
C SER A 97 -15.17 -2.22 17.84
N ILE A 98 -14.97 -2.00 19.14
CA ILE A 98 -14.99 -0.63 19.69
C ILE A 98 -13.84 0.20 19.11
N VAL A 99 -12.70 -0.40 18.79
CA VAL A 99 -11.55 0.29 18.21
C VAL A 99 -11.85 0.70 16.77
N ASP A 100 -12.50 -0.17 15.97
CA ASP A 100 -12.94 0.21 14.62
C ASP A 100 -13.89 1.39 14.64
N ARG A 101 -14.93 1.31 15.48
CA ARG A 101 -15.94 2.37 15.59
C ARG A 101 -15.36 3.69 16.07
N THR A 102 -14.41 3.68 17.01
CA THR A 102 -13.74 4.91 17.45
C THR A 102 -12.80 5.44 16.38
N SER A 103 -12.13 4.55 15.62
CA SER A 103 -11.31 4.94 14.47
C SER A 103 -12.15 5.61 13.38
N PHE A 104 -13.31 5.06 13.04
CA PHE A 104 -14.23 5.68 12.08
C PHE A 104 -14.66 7.07 12.56
N ALA A 105 -15.08 7.22 13.82
CA ALA A 105 -15.48 8.50 14.38
C ALA A 105 -14.36 9.56 14.34
N VAL A 106 -13.14 9.17 14.70
CA VAL A 106 -11.97 10.05 14.66
C VAL A 106 -11.62 10.44 13.23
N MET A 107 -11.64 9.49 12.30
CA MET A 107 -11.36 9.76 10.88
C MET A 107 -12.38 10.74 10.29
N GLU A 108 -13.68 10.57 10.59
CA GLU A 108 -14.73 11.51 10.17
C GLU A 108 -14.50 12.90 10.77
N ARG A 109 -14.24 12.99 12.07
CA ARG A 109 -13.96 14.26 12.77
C ARG A 109 -12.79 15.01 12.18
N LEU A 110 -11.73 14.30 11.79
CA LEU A 110 -10.51 14.88 11.22
C LEU A 110 -10.56 15.05 9.70
N GLY A 111 -11.62 14.60 9.04
CA GLY A 111 -11.72 14.60 7.58
C GLY A 111 -10.69 13.71 6.90
N ILE A 112 -10.20 12.65 7.56
CA ILE A 112 -9.25 11.70 6.99
C ILE A 112 -10.04 10.66 6.20
N VAL A 113 -9.77 10.57 4.90
CA VAL A 113 -10.46 9.64 4.00
C VAL A 113 -9.63 8.39 3.68
N ARG A 114 -8.33 8.42 3.92
CA ARG A 114 -7.38 7.34 3.61
C ARG A 114 -7.02 6.56 4.85
N VAL A 115 -7.10 5.24 4.79
CA VAL A 115 -6.72 4.35 5.87
C VAL A 115 -5.86 3.18 5.38
N ALA A 116 -4.78 2.90 6.07
CA ALA A 116 -4.03 1.67 5.93
C ALA A 116 -4.63 0.62 6.88
N SER A 117 -5.27 -0.40 6.34
CA SER A 117 -5.83 -1.52 7.11
C SER A 117 -5.87 -2.80 6.29
N PHE A 118 -5.63 -3.93 6.93
CA PHE A 118 -5.86 -5.27 6.38
C PHE A 118 -7.23 -5.81 6.74
N ASP A 119 -7.96 -5.13 7.61
CA ASP A 119 -9.32 -5.47 7.97
C ASP A 119 -10.31 -5.05 6.86
N ASN A 120 -11.40 -5.78 6.73
CA ASN A 120 -12.47 -5.47 5.80
C ASN A 120 -13.43 -4.40 6.32
N ASP A 121 -13.47 -4.16 7.62
CA ASP A 121 -14.44 -3.30 8.28
C ASP A 121 -14.39 -1.86 7.74
N PHE A 122 -13.18 -1.33 7.49
CA PHE A 122 -13.00 -0.04 6.83
C PHE A 122 -13.53 0.01 5.39
N SER A 123 -13.62 -1.14 4.71
CA SER A 123 -14.21 -1.23 3.36
C SER A 123 -15.73 -1.36 3.39
N ILE A 124 -16.29 -1.86 4.51
CA ILE A 124 -17.73 -2.07 4.69
C ILE A 124 -18.38 -0.80 5.20
N TYR A 125 -17.76 -0.11 6.15
CA TYR A 125 -18.32 1.08 6.78
C TYR A 125 -18.65 2.19 5.77
N ARG A 126 -19.82 2.80 5.97
CA ARG A 126 -20.31 3.92 5.15
C ARG A 126 -20.69 5.09 6.05
N TYR A 127 -20.31 6.30 5.66
CA TYR A 127 -20.52 7.50 6.45
C TYR A 127 -21.10 8.65 5.61
N GLY A 128 -21.34 9.80 6.28
CA GLY A 128 -22.00 10.94 5.70
C GLY A 128 -23.54 10.85 5.83
N ALA A 129 -24.22 11.97 5.57
CA ALA A 129 -25.66 12.10 5.80
C ALA A 129 -26.53 11.09 5.01
N ARG A 130 -26.00 10.52 3.91
CA ARG A 130 -26.70 9.55 3.07
C ARG A 130 -26.03 8.17 3.10
N SER A 131 -25.02 7.96 3.94
CA SER A 131 -24.17 6.75 3.95
C SER A 131 -23.60 6.42 2.56
N ASP A 132 -23.25 7.45 1.79
CA ASP A 132 -22.77 7.38 0.43
C ASP A 132 -21.25 7.51 0.30
N ARG A 133 -20.55 7.74 1.43
CA ARG A 133 -19.09 7.86 1.48
C ARG A 133 -18.47 6.60 2.05
N SER A 134 -17.27 6.29 1.55
CA SER A 134 -16.41 5.22 2.08
C SER A 134 -14.99 5.71 2.24
N PHE A 135 -14.22 5.03 3.10
CA PHE A 135 -12.80 5.27 3.21
C PHE A 135 -12.05 4.64 2.02
N GLU A 136 -10.94 5.28 1.63
CA GLU A 136 -9.97 4.71 0.70
C GLU A 136 -9.02 3.79 1.48
N VAL A 137 -9.23 2.47 1.38
CA VAL A 137 -8.46 1.47 2.13
C VAL A 137 -7.20 1.11 1.38
N ILE A 138 -6.05 1.42 1.98
CA ILE A 138 -4.72 1.12 1.45
C ILE A 138 -4.26 -0.22 2.02
N ARG A 139 -4.14 -1.24 1.18
CA ARG A 139 -3.74 -2.60 1.56
C ARG A 139 -2.37 -3.03 1.07
N SER A 140 -1.73 -2.23 0.27
CA SER A 140 -0.37 -2.45 -0.21
C SER A 140 0.35 -1.11 -0.35
N GLY A 141 1.58 -1.06 0.11
CA GLY A 141 2.49 0.03 -0.24
C GLY A 141 2.97 -0.18 -1.67
N HIS A 142 3.05 0.89 -2.42
CA HIS A 142 3.67 0.83 -3.74
C HIS A 142 5.18 0.71 -3.59
N SER A 143 5.77 -0.31 -4.20
CA SER A 143 7.22 -0.43 -4.29
C SER A 143 7.83 0.76 -5.05
N GLY A 144 9.13 1.00 -4.88
CA GLY A 144 9.84 1.99 -5.70
C GLY A 144 9.68 1.72 -7.20
N LEU A 145 9.60 0.44 -7.59
CA LEU A 145 9.32 0.04 -8.97
C LEU A 145 7.92 0.43 -9.42
N PHE A 146 6.89 0.24 -8.59
CA PHE A 146 5.54 0.66 -8.92
C PHE A 146 5.48 2.18 -9.15
N GLN A 147 6.09 2.96 -8.27
CA GLN A 147 6.16 4.41 -8.43
C GLN A 147 6.92 4.83 -9.69
N LEU A 148 8.00 4.11 -10.05
CA LEU A 148 8.77 4.35 -11.27
C LEU A 148 7.91 4.04 -12.50
N PHE A 149 7.20 2.91 -12.52
CA PHE A 149 6.29 2.54 -13.60
C PHE A 149 5.13 3.53 -13.72
N HIS A 150 4.57 3.98 -12.60
CA HIS A 150 3.50 4.99 -12.59
C HIS A 150 3.97 6.30 -13.24
N ARG A 151 5.17 6.79 -12.87
CA ARG A 151 5.76 7.96 -13.53
C ARG A 151 6.04 7.74 -15.01
N ALA A 152 6.49 6.53 -15.38
CA ALA A 152 6.73 6.19 -16.79
C ALA A 152 5.42 6.20 -17.61
N ILE A 153 4.31 5.74 -17.04
CA ILE A 153 2.98 5.83 -17.68
C ILE A 153 2.58 7.28 -17.87
N LEU A 154 2.62 8.10 -16.81
CA LEU A 154 2.20 9.51 -16.88
C LEU A 154 3.02 10.33 -17.88
N ASN A 155 4.33 10.04 -17.99
CA ASN A 155 5.24 10.77 -18.86
C ASN A 155 5.44 10.08 -20.23
N GLN A 156 4.72 8.99 -20.52
CA GLN A 156 4.87 8.20 -21.74
C GLN A 156 6.32 7.76 -22.00
N HIS A 157 6.99 7.27 -20.95
CA HIS A 157 8.36 6.77 -21.02
C HIS A 157 8.39 5.26 -21.22
N GLN A 158 9.33 4.79 -22.03
CA GLN A 158 9.67 3.38 -22.12
C GLN A 158 10.56 2.95 -20.94
N ILE A 159 10.49 1.68 -20.60
CA ILE A 159 11.32 1.06 -19.56
C ILE A 159 12.14 -0.06 -20.19
N THR A 160 13.41 -0.10 -19.81
CA THR A 160 14.33 -1.17 -20.11
C THR A 160 14.75 -1.84 -18.81
N CYS A 161 14.62 -3.15 -18.70
CA CYS A 161 14.97 -3.90 -17.49
C CYS A 161 15.40 -5.33 -17.79
N LEU A 162 15.97 -5.99 -16.79
CA LEU A 162 16.16 -7.44 -16.77
C LEU A 162 14.95 -8.07 -16.08
N TYR A 163 14.23 -8.94 -16.78
CA TYR A 163 13.07 -9.66 -16.28
C TYR A 163 13.25 -11.16 -16.50
N LYS A 164 13.34 -11.92 -15.40
CA LYS A 164 13.60 -13.37 -15.44
C LYS A 164 14.81 -13.73 -16.32
N GLY A 165 15.91 -13.01 -16.13
CA GLY A 165 17.16 -13.24 -16.88
C GLY A 165 17.13 -12.77 -18.33
N HIS A 166 16.07 -12.11 -18.82
CA HIS A 166 15.97 -11.58 -20.17
C HIS A 166 15.93 -10.06 -20.17
N HIS A 167 16.80 -9.43 -20.95
CA HIS A 167 16.71 -7.99 -21.22
C HIS A 167 15.42 -7.69 -21.97
N ARG A 168 14.62 -6.73 -21.50
CA ARG A 168 13.34 -6.36 -22.12
C ARG A 168 13.20 -4.86 -22.27
N GLU A 169 12.52 -4.46 -23.34
CA GLU A 169 12.19 -3.08 -23.67
C GLU A 169 10.68 -2.98 -23.90
N PHE A 170 10.00 -2.13 -23.14
CA PHE A 170 8.55 -2.02 -23.18
C PHE A 170 8.03 -0.65 -22.75
N CYS A 171 6.80 -0.33 -23.15
CA CYS A 171 6.01 0.78 -22.64
C CYS A 171 5.01 0.25 -21.61
N PRO A 172 5.05 0.72 -20.34
CA PRO A 172 4.03 0.38 -19.38
C PRO A 172 2.75 1.17 -19.64
N HIS A 173 1.58 0.53 -19.47
CA HIS A 173 0.27 1.15 -19.73
C HIS A 173 -0.68 1.12 -18.54
N ILE A 174 -0.73 0.00 -17.83
CA ILE A 174 -1.62 -0.18 -16.69
C ILE A 174 -0.82 -0.75 -15.53
N LEU A 175 -1.07 -0.23 -14.34
CA LEU A 175 -0.56 -0.76 -13.07
C LEU A 175 -1.71 -1.27 -12.22
N GLY A 176 -1.44 -2.32 -11.47
CA GLY A 176 -2.43 -2.90 -10.57
C GLY A 176 -1.84 -3.93 -9.63
N HIS A 177 -2.72 -4.65 -8.97
CA HIS A 177 -2.36 -5.74 -8.06
C HIS A 177 -3.16 -6.98 -8.42
N THR A 178 -2.52 -8.14 -8.33
CA THR A 178 -3.17 -9.44 -8.41
C THR A 178 -2.57 -10.40 -7.39
N GLY A 179 -3.42 -11.03 -6.58
CA GLY A 179 -2.96 -11.90 -5.49
C GLY A 179 -1.98 -11.21 -4.51
N GLY A 180 -2.15 -9.91 -4.25
CA GLY A 180 -1.27 -9.14 -3.37
C GLY A 180 0.09 -8.76 -4.00
N ARG A 181 0.32 -9.09 -5.27
CA ARG A 181 1.56 -8.75 -6.00
C ARG A 181 1.31 -7.61 -6.97
N GLU A 182 2.26 -6.68 -7.06
CA GLU A 182 2.23 -5.59 -8.03
C GLU A 182 2.48 -6.13 -9.45
N VAL A 183 1.62 -5.73 -10.38
CA VAL A 183 1.68 -6.13 -11.79
C VAL A 183 1.57 -4.92 -12.70
N ALA A 184 2.16 -5.04 -13.88
CA ALA A 184 2.01 -4.08 -14.95
C ALA A 184 1.59 -4.78 -16.25
N LEU A 185 0.61 -4.19 -16.95
CA LEU A 185 0.36 -4.48 -18.34
C LEU A 185 1.29 -3.59 -19.17
N VAL A 186 2.15 -4.21 -19.97
CA VAL A 186 3.17 -3.54 -20.77
C VAL A 186 3.08 -3.98 -22.22
N TYR A 187 3.44 -3.08 -23.14
CA TYR A 187 3.65 -3.43 -24.54
C TYR A 187 5.14 -3.62 -24.80
N GLN A 188 5.58 -4.88 -24.93
CA GLN A 188 6.98 -5.21 -25.23
C GLN A 188 7.24 -5.09 -26.73
N PHE A 189 8.18 -4.23 -27.10
CA PHE A 189 8.57 -3.99 -28.48
C PHE A 189 10.03 -4.41 -28.78
N GLY A 190 10.83 -4.69 -27.75
CA GLY A 190 12.25 -5.04 -27.90
C GLY A 190 12.76 -5.98 -26.81
N GLY A 191 14.00 -6.41 -26.97
CA GLY A 191 14.68 -7.31 -26.06
C GLY A 191 14.29 -8.78 -26.24
N GLY A 192 14.76 -9.60 -25.28
CA GLY A 192 14.56 -11.05 -25.26
C GLY A 192 13.32 -11.49 -24.50
N SER A 193 12.93 -12.74 -24.69
CA SER A 193 11.94 -13.41 -23.86
C SER A 193 12.06 -14.93 -24.02
N SER A 194 11.45 -15.70 -23.12
CA SER A 194 11.39 -17.17 -23.19
C SER A 194 10.73 -17.71 -24.47
N ARG A 195 9.94 -16.88 -25.16
CA ARG A 195 9.34 -17.16 -26.47
C ARG A 195 9.76 -16.05 -27.43
N LYS A 196 9.90 -16.38 -28.72
CA LYS A 196 10.27 -15.40 -29.76
C LYS A 196 9.28 -14.23 -29.74
N LEU A 197 9.79 -13.00 -29.58
CA LEU A 197 8.97 -11.80 -29.63
C LEU A 197 8.50 -11.59 -31.09
N PRO A 198 7.18 -11.35 -31.33
CA PRO A 198 6.70 -10.96 -32.65
C PRO A 198 7.36 -9.66 -33.12
N THR A 199 7.56 -9.53 -34.43
CA THR A 199 8.19 -8.33 -35.03
C THR A 199 7.48 -7.02 -34.70
N LYS A 200 6.16 -7.08 -34.47
CA LYS A 200 5.36 -5.92 -34.07
C LYS A 200 5.29 -5.68 -32.56
N GLY A 201 5.96 -6.54 -31.76
CA GLY A 201 5.79 -6.53 -30.30
C GLY A 201 4.52 -7.23 -29.84
N GLU A 202 4.32 -7.33 -28.53
CA GLU A 202 3.12 -7.91 -27.93
C GLU A 202 2.82 -7.38 -26.52
N TRP A 203 1.56 -7.51 -26.10
CA TRP A 203 1.12 -7.20 -24.75
C TRP A 203 1.55 -8.30 -23.77
N ARG A 204 2.07 -7.88 -22.61
CA ARG A 204 2.50 -8.78 -21.55
C ARG A 204 2.08 -8.25 -20.20
N CYS A 205 1.66 -9.16 -19.33
CA CYS A 205 1.50 -8.90 -17.91
C CYS A 205 2.80 -9.32 -17.20
N ILE A 206 3.41 -8.40 -16.47
CA ILE A 206 4.64 -8.65 -15.72
C ILE A 206 4.45 -8.36 -14.24
N TYR A 207 5.07 -9.17 -13.39
CA TYR A 207 5.14 -8.94 -11.95
C TYR A 207 6.34 -8.05 -11.65
N LEU A 208 6.14 -6.93 -10.94
CA LEU A 208 7.23 -6.01 -10.64
C LEU A 208 8.29 -6.64 -9.74
N SER A 209 7.88 -7.56 -8.85
CA SER A 209 8.80 -8.33 -8.00
C SER A 209 9.75 -9.28 -8.74
N GLU A 210 9.51 -9.52 -10.03
CA GLU A 210 10.34 -10.40 -10.88
C GLU A 210 11.28 -9.61 -11.79
N ILE A 211 11.34 -8.28 -11.63
CA ILE A 211 12.37 -7.43 -12.22
C ILE A 211 13.62 -7.61 -11.37
N GLU A 212 14.66 -8.13 -11.98
CA GLU A 212 15.93 -8.43 -11.34
C GLU A 212 16.77 -7.16 -11.21
N ASP A 213 17.31 -6.94 -9.99
CA ASP A 213 18.33 -5.95 -9.72
C ASP A 213 19.70 -6.60 -10.05
N GLN A 214 20.44 -6.04 -11.00
CA GLN A 214 21.82 -6.48 -11.23
C GLN A 214 22.69 -6.07 -10.05
N LYS A 215 22.85 -6.96 -9.07
CA LYS A 215 23.96 -6.87 -8.12
C LYS A 215 25.26 -7.07 -8.89
N SER A 216 25.87 -5.98 -9.34
CA SER A 216 27.26 -6.06 -9.80
C SER A 216 28.13 -6.48 -8.61
N LYS A 217 28.91 -7.54 -8.75
CA LYS A 217 30.02 -7.86 -7.84
C LYS A 217 30.99 -6.65 -7.87
N GLY A 218 30.95 -5.81 -6.82
CA GLY A 218 31.95 -4.76 -6.62
C GLY A 218 31.52 -3.35 -7.01
N GLY A 219 30.31 -2.87 -6.68
CA GLY A 219 29.88 -1.49 -6.81
C GLY A 219 28.50 -1.27 -6.26
N VAL A 220 28.22 -0.06 -5.79
CA VAL A 220 26.89 0.36 -5.31
C VAL A 220 25.88 0.04 -6.40
N GLY A 221 24.99 -0.93 -6.13
CA GLY A 221 23.97 -1.40 -7.06
C GLY A 221 22.97 -0.29 -7.39
N THR A 222 23.12 0.29 -8.55
CA THR A 222 22.10 1.17 -9.13
C THR A 222 21.13 0.30 -9.92
N LEU A 223 19.85 0.34 -9.59
CA LEU A 223 18.80 -0.30 -10.38
C LEU A 223 18.89 0.25 -11.81
N ALA A 224 19.37 -0.56 -12.76
CA ALA A 224 19.53 -0.13 -14.14
C ALA A 224 18.17 -0.21 -14.88
N VAL A 225 17.18 0.54 -14.38
CA VAL A 225 15.97 0.82 -15.14
C VAL A 225 16.23 2.11 -15.90
N VAL A 226 16.51 2.00 -17.17
CA VAL A 226 16.69 3.16 -18.04
C VAL A 226 15.31 3.63 -18.49
N ILE A 227 14.91 4.84 -18.08
CA ILE A 227 13.72 5.49 -18.60
C ILE A 227 14.16 6.38 -19.76
N ALA A 228 13.68 6.07 -20.96
CA ALA A 228 13.86 6.90 -22.14
C ALA A 228 12.51 7.41 -22.65
N ARG A 229 12.47 8.58 -23.30
CA ARG A 229 11.25 9.02 -24.00
C ARG A 229 10.90 8.00 -25.06
N ALA A 230 9.63 7.60 -25.11
CA ALA A 230 9.16 6.67 -26.12
C ALA A 230 9.30 7.31 -27.51
N SER A 231 10.20 6.78 -28.34
CA SER A 231 10.26 7.07 -29.76
C SER A 231 9.23 6.31 -30.58
N VAL A 232 8.55 5.37 -29.95
CA VAL A 232 7.50 4.56 -30.57
C VAL A 232 6.14 5.12 -30.14
N ALA A 233 5.26 5.43 -31.11
CA ALA A 233 3.92 5.88 -30.83
C ALA A 233 3.18 4.86 -29.93
N TRP A 234 2.63 5.32 -28.84
CA TRP A 234 1.78 4.52 -27.97
C TRP A 234 0.57 4.06 -28.79
N PRO A 235 0.25 2.76 -28.82
CA PRO A 235 -0.91 2.30 -29.58
C PRO A 235 -2.19 2.86 -28.94
N LEU A 236 -2.78 3.87 -29.58
CA LEU A 236 -4.01 4.56 -29.16
C LEU A 236 -5.29 3.72 -29.32
N SER A 237 -5.19 2.47 -29.81
CA SER A 237 -6.33 1.71 -30.31
C SER A 237 -7.14 0.94 -29.26
N MET A 238 -7.04 1.24 -27.95
CA MET A 238 -7.84 0.56 -26.93
C MET A 238 -8.69 1.50 -26.02
N TRP A 239 -9.02 2.70 -26.48
CA TRP A 239 -9.93 3.62 -25.77
C TRP A 239 -11.18 3.95 -26.61
N MET A 240 -11.75 2.97 -27.33
CA MET A 240 -13.11 3.02 -27.85
C MET A 240 -13.88 1.80 -27.39
#